data_2edd3249198735f54a8f4b1aed29b67c
#
_entry.id   2edd3249198735f54a8f4b1aed29b67c
#
_cell.length_a   1.000
_cell.length_b   1.000
_cell.length_c   1.000
_cell.angle_alpha   90.00
_cell.angle_beta   90.00
_cell.angle_gamma   90.00
#
_symmetry.space_group_name_H-M   'P 1'
#
loop_
_entity.id
_entity.type
_entity.pdbx_description
1 polymer ?
#
loop_
_entity_poly.entity_id
_entity_poly.type
_entity_poly.pdbx_seq_one_letter_code
_entity_poly.pdbx_strand_id
1 'polypeptide(L)'
;MKFNLILSSFFLFHGLSANSPVDRTFSLKAISSDFGLADGPSWQGWHLTVPDPKAASVKRFIPKQDKWNVIATDKRFSASFHNHGITYFADHGEGAIRSLDQNNKWSLIYQEDLKKDKRRRPNDLVVDRSGGVFYTLTGPGEVVYISPDGKATTVAKEVVTPNGIILSPDEKTLYVSEYVPKNIVSYTVGEGGSLSEKNLFAKMDDGLPELKGADGMCVDRAGNVYCAGPKDIWIWNAEGNLLDKIACPERAVNCAFGGPNLQELYLAGFGGVHMQKMKVAGVPSQPPTEWPSSITNKPSLEIPRGVTQLLDLTYAKYGPRKMLADVFLPKGKGPHPGVLIIHGGGWAKGDKMKFRSIGLEMAKRGYVSMAIEYRLSGEAHFPANIHDCHAAVRYLRANAKEYKLDPDRIGVVGGSAGGHLAGLLATTSKVKTLHGNGGNEKFSSKVQAAVVMSGPMRISTGRVAEKSMQINNAQSFAVKLFGGTIQQLPQQYQAADAHLHIDKDTPPILFQYGGAEDPSEIEPTVEKLEKLEIPVEVLTHYKDGKHGCWNSKPWFMPMMEDIDAWFQEHL
;
A
#
# COMPACT_ATOMS: atom_id res chain seq x y z
N MET A 1 48.08 -4.82 46.96
CA MET A 1 46.99 -3.87 46.67
C MET A 1 47.06 -3.49 45.19
N LYS A 2 46.24 -4.07 44.35
CA LYS A 2 46.09 -3.72 42.93
C LYS A 2 44.78 -2.97 42.80
N PHE A 3 44.83 -1.70 42.43
CA PHE A 3 43.67 -0.88 42.08
C PHE A 3 43.28 -1.19 40.66
N ASN A 4 42.09 -1.73 40.46
CA ASN A 4 41.43 -1.80 39.16
C ASN A 4 40.70 -0.47 38.90
N LEU A 5 41.19 0.28 37.93
CA LEU A 5 40.42 1.40 37.35
C LEU A 5 39.41 0.83 36.37
N ILE A 6 38.13 0.97 36.72
CA ILE A 6 37.00 0.76 35.79
C ILE A 6 36.86 2.09 35.02
N LEU A 7 37.23 2.10 33.73
CA LEU A 7 36.85 3.17 32.81
C LEU A 7 35.36 2.98 32.46
N SER A 8 34.52 3.78 33.06
CA SER A 8 33.15 3.97 32.57
C SER A 8 33.19 4.91 31.37
N SER A 9 33.00 4.35 30.18
CA SER A 9 32.76 5.12 28.96
C SER A 9 31.38 5.77 29.05
N PHE A 10 31.36 7.06 29.37
CA PHE A 10 30.18 7.91 29.19
C PHE A 10 29.89 8.06 27.69
N PHE A 11 28.89 7.36 27.18
CA PHE A 11 28.25 7.72 25.93
C PHE A 11 27.46 9.01 26.17
N LEU A 12 27.96 10.10 25.62
CA LEU A 12 27.18 11.34 25.49
C LEU A 12 26.00 11.07 24.56
N PHE A 13 24.82 10.84 25.12
CA PHE A 13 23.56 10.94 24.40
C PHE A 13 23.40 12.41 24.00
N HIS A 14 23.70 12.73 22.75
CA HIS A 14 23.24 13.99 22.14
C HIS A 14 21.71 13.95 22.16
N GLY A 15 21.10 15.00 22.71
CA GLY A 15 19.67 15.11 22.88
C GLY A 15 18.93 14.81 21.57
N LEU A 16 18.19 13.71 21.56
CA LEU A 16 17.30 13.35 20.45
C LEU A 16 16.29 14.49 20.27
N SER A 17 16.22 15.06 19.06
CA SER A 17 15.22 16.06 18.71
C SER A 17 13.83 15.46 18.93
N ALA A 18 12.94 16.19 19.61
CA ALA A 18 11.52 15.80 19.75
C ALA A 18 10.84 15.55 18.40
N ASN A 19 11.44 16.04 17.32
CA ASN A 19 10.95 15.97 15.94
C ASN A 19 11.64 14.87 15.10
N SER A 20 12.39 13.94 15.70
CA SER A 20 13.01 12.84 14.95
C SER A 20 11.96 11.99 14.22
N PRO A 21 12.12 11.75 12.89
CA PRO A 21 11.24 10.89 12.12
C PRO A 21 11.49 9.39 12.36
N VAL A 22 12.55 9.03 13.09
CA VAL A 22 12.91 7.64 13.39
C VAL A 22 12.05 7.08 14.50
N ASP A 23 11.48 5.90 14.30
CA ASP A 23 10.82 5.14 15.38
C ASP A 23 11.87 4.39 16.21
N ARG A 24 12.28 4.99 17.32
CA ARG A 24 13.27 4.42 18.25
C ARG A 24 12.72 3.29 19.13
N THR A 25 11.42 3.00 19.08
CA THR A 25 10.85 1.81 19.74
C THR A 25 11.14 0.52 18.99
N PHE A 26 11.62 0.65 17.74
CA PHE A 26 12.01 -0.44 16.88
C PHE A 26 13.52 -0.46 16.66
N SER A 27 14.16 -1.60 16.90
CA SER A 27 15.58 -1.79 16.62
C SER A 27 15.82 -2.07 15.14
N LEU A 28 16.94 -1.58 14.62
CA LEU A 28 17.37 -1.87 13.25
C LEU A 28 17.42 -3.40 13.01
N LYS A 29 16.74 -3.87 11.98
CA LYS A 29 16.61 -5.30 11.65
C LYS A 29 17.41 -5.64 10.39
N ALA A 30 18.29 -6.64 10.46
CA ALA A 30 18.90 -7.24 9.27
C ALA A 30 17.82 -8.00 8.47
N ILE A 31 17.74 -7.72 7.17
CA ILE A 31 16.83 -8.38 6.22
C ILE A 31 17.58 -9.41 5.38
N SER A 32 18.82 -9.11 4.99
CA SER A 32 19.70 -10.04 4.29
C SER A 32 21.15 -9.58 4.39
N SER A 33 22.07 -10.52 4.52
CA SER A 33 23.51 -10.32 4.39
C SER A 33 24.08 -10.95 3.11
N ASP A 34 23.24 -11.54 2.26
CA ASP A 34 23.65 -12.23 1.03
C ASP A 34 23.76 -11.26 -0.15
N PHE A 35 24.71 -10.31 -0.03
CA PHE A 35 25.06 -9.34 -1.08
C PHE A 35 26.57 -9.12 -1.13
N GLY A 36 27.11 -8.98 -2.33
CA GLY A 36 28.45 -8.45 -2.53
C GLY A 36 28.52 -6.95 -2.25
N LEU A 37 27.47 -6.23 -2.65
CA LEU A 37 27.15 -4.86 -2.32
C LEU A 37 25.67 -4.64 -2.65
N ALA A 38 24.82 -4.46 -1.66
CA ALA A 38 23.45 -4.01 -1.91
C ALA A 38 23.46 -2.51 -2.22
N ASP A 39 22.85 -2.09 -3.34
CA ASP A 39 22.84 -0.68 -3.74
C ASP A 39 21.50 -0.30 -4.37
N GLY A 40 21.17 0.98 -4.40
CA GLY A 40 20.02 1.58 -5.05
C GLY A 40 18.70 0.82 -4.88
N PRO A 41 18.23 0.56 -3.65
CA PRO A 41 16.99 -0.17 -3.42
C PRO A 41 15.78 0.64 -3.91
N SER A 42 14.74 -0.05 -4.41
CA SER A 42 13.47 0.58 -4.77
C SER A 42 12.26 -0.28 -4.40
N TRP A 43 11.19 0.35 -3.94
CA TRP A 43 9.98 -0.32 -3.50
C TRP A 43 8.88 -0.26 -4.57
N GLN A 44 8.27 -1.41 -4.88
CA GLN A 44 7.22 -1.55 -5.89
C GLN A 44 5.83 -1.85 -5.29
N GLY A 45 5.53 -1.30 -4.13
CA GLY A 45 4.24 -1.47 -3.47
C GLY A 45 4.07 -2.79 -2.70
N TRP A 46 4.72 -3.89 -3.11
CA TRP A 46 4.62 -5.20 -2.46
C TRP A 46 5.95 -5.94 -2.34
N HIS A 47 7.02 -5.44 -2.97
CA HIS A 47 8.37 -6.02 -2.90
C HIS A 47 9.45 -4.95 -3.05
N LEU A 48 10.62 -5.25 -2.53
CA LEU A 48 11.84 -4.46 -2.66
C LEU A 48 12.71 -5.03 -3.77
N THR A 49 13.13 -4.20 -4.70
CA THR A 49 14.15 -4.55 -5.71
C THR A 49 15.49 -3.95 -5.29
N VAL A 50 16.54 -4.74 -5.31
CA VAL A 50 17.90 -4.33 -4.88
C VAL A 50 18.94 -4.82 -5.88
N PRO A 51 19.62 -3.94 -6.59
CA PRO A 51 20.82 -4.27 -7.35
C PRO A 51 21.96 -4.76 -6.45
N ASP A 52 22.81 -5.66 -6.99
CA ASP A 52 24.06 -6.08 -6.43
C ASP A 52 25.15 -5.93 -7.50
N PRO A 53 25.75 -4.74 -7.66
CA PRO A 53 26.73 -4.47 -8.70
C PRO A 53 27.99 -5.32 -8.59
N LYS A 54 28.38 -5.79 -7.39
CA LYS A 54 29.53 -6.69 -7.21
C LYS A 54 29.22 -8.11 -7.67
N ALA A 55 28.05 -8.63 -7.35
CA ALA A 55 27.61 -9.93 -7.81
C ALA A 55 27.01 -9.91 -9.23
N ALA A 56 26.96 -8.73 -9.87
CA ALA A 56 26.34 -8.50 -11.19
C ALA A 56 24.92 -9.07 -11.28
N SER A 57 24.10 -8.83 -10.24
CA SER A 57 22.74 -9.38 -10.15
C SER A 57 21.75 -8.35 -9.65
N VAL A 58 20.46 -8.64 -9.84
CA VAL A 58 19.35 -7.90 -9.23
C VAL A 58 18.52 -8.88 -8.43
N LYS A 59 18.29 -8.56 -7.16
CA LYS A 59 17.50 -9.39 -6.26
C LYS A 59 16.20 -8.69 -5.89
N ARG A 60 15.16 -9.47 -5.63
CA ARG A 60 13.83 -9.02 -5.23
C ARG A 60 13.45 -9.67 -3.91
N PHE A 61 13.12 -8.87 -2.91
CA PHE A 61 12.62 -9.31 -1.61
C PHE A 61 11.11 -9.20 -1.55
N ILE A 62 10.44 -10.27 -1.15
CA ILE A 62 8.98 -10.31 -0.95
C ILE A 62 8.71 -10.45 0.55
N PRO A 63 8.45 -9.35 1.29
CA PRO A 63 8.34 -9.37 2.75
C PRO A 63 7.28 -10.35 3.30
N LYS A 64 6.13 -10.49 2.61
CA LYS A 64 5.07 -11.45 3.01
C LYS A 64 5.51 -12.91 2.97
N GLN A 65 6.54 -13.24 2.20
CA GLN A 65 7.07 -14.59 2.05
C GLN A 65 8.43 -14.76 2.74
N ASP A 66 9.00 -13.67 3.25
CA ASP A 66 10.39 -13.60 3.75
C ASP A 66 11.38 -14.25 2.76
N LYS A 67 11.23 -13.91 1.47
CA LYS A 67 11.93 -14.60 0.38
C LYS A 67 12.62 -13.63 -0.56
N TRP A 68 13.87 -13.96 -0.90
CA TRP A 68 14.65 -13.34 -1.94
C TRP A 68 14.65 -14.16 -3.23
N ASN A 69 14.54 -13.51 -4.37
CA ASN A 69 14.65 -14.10 -5.69
C ASN A 69 15.62 -13.28 -6.54
N VAL A 70 16.49 -13.97 -7.30
CA VAL A 70 17.30 -13.31 -8.34
C VAL A 70 16.41 -13.10 -9.55
N ILE A 71 16.29 -11.86 -10.03
CA ILE A 71 15.46 -11.48 -11.19
C ILE A 71 16.27 -11.11 -12.43
N ALA A 72 17.58 -10.88 -12.27
CA ALA A 72 18.52 -10.68 -13.36
C ALA A 72 19.93 -11.08 -12.95
N THR A 73 20.72 -11.55 -13.89
CA THR A 73 22.15 -11.84 -13.78
C THR A 73 22.92 -11.09 -14.86
N ASP A 74 24.25 -11.00 -14.71
CA ASP A 74 25.16 -10.29 -15.64
C ASP A 74 24.82 -8.81 -15.85
N LYS A 75 24.25 -8.18 -14.78
CA LYS A 75 23.84 -6.78 -14.76
C LYS A 75 24.53 -6.04 -13.61
N ARG A 76 25.33 -5.03 -13.95
CA ARG A 76 26.05 -4.17 -12.97
C ARG A 76 25.31 -2.84 -12.79
N PHE A 77 24.09 -2.92 -12.27
CA PHE A 77 23.31 -1.74 -11.93
C PHE A 77 23.76 -1.17 -10.59
N SER A 78 23.98 0.14 -10.54
CA SER A 78 24.36 0.88 -9.34
C SER A 78 23.16 1.46 -8.59
N ALA A 79 22.02 1.60 -9.26
CA ALA A 79 20.79 2.08 -8.62
C ALA A 79 19.55 1.57 -9.33
N SER A 80 18.43 1.58 -8.60
CA SER A 80 17.09 1.41 -9.17
C SER A 80 16.12 2.44 -8.60
N PHE A 81 15.11 2.82 -9.37
CA PHE A 81 14.02 3.68 -8.95
C PHE A 81 12.71 3.19 -9.54
N HIS A 82 11.67 3.09 -8.71
CA HIS A 82 10.36 2.63 -9.18
C HIS A 82 9.40 3.81 -9.29
N ASN A 83 8.89 4.05 -10.49
CA ASN A 83 7.85 5.03 -10.75
C ASN A 83 6.99 4.61 -11.94
N HIS A 84 5.74 5.08 -12.03
CA HIS A 84 4.81 4.78 -13.12
C HIS A 84 4.65 3.27 -13.43
N GLY A 85 4.79 2.39 -12.41
CA GLY A 85 4.71 0.94 -12.57
C GLY A 85 5.92 0.31 -13.28
N ILE A 86 6.98 1.08 -13.51
CA ILE A 86 8.22 0.68 -14.16
C ILE A 86 9.37 0.82 -13.16
N THR A 87 10.31 -0.12 -13.15
CA THR A 87 11.56 0.04 -12.42
C THR A 87 12.64 0.45 -13.39
N TYR A 88 13.24 1.60 -13.14
CA TYR A 88 14.37 2.14 -13.90
C TYR A 88 15.67 1.74 -13.21
N PHE A 89 16.74 1.58 -13.98
CA PHE A 89 18.04 1.16 -13.51
C PHE A 89 19.16 2.01 -14.12
N ALA A 90 20.09 2.42 -13.28
CA ALA A 90 21.37 2.97 -13.70
C ALA A 90 22.32 1.82 -14.04
N ASP A 91 22.49 1.52 -15.32
CA ASP A 91 23.41 0.48 -15.81
C ASP A 91 24.84 1.05 -15.89
N HIS A 92 25.51 1.06 -14.74
CA HIS A 92 26.89 1.52 -14.63
C HIS A 92 27.84 0.66 -15.49
N GLY A 93 27.55 -0.63 -15.63
CA GLY A 93 28.36 -1.56 -16.42
C GLY A 93 28.41 -1.16 -17.90
N GLU A 94 27.26 -0.92 -18.50
CA GLU A 94 27.10 -0.65 -19.92
C GLU A 94 26.97 0.85 -20.25
N GLY A 95 26.88 1.73 -19.24
CA GLY A 95 26.69 3.17 -19.42
C GLY A 95 25.32 3.52 -19.99
N ALA A 96 24.27 2.94 -19.42
CA ALA A 96 22.92 3.07 -19.94
C ALA A 96 21.90 3.34 -18.83
N ILE A 97 20.73 3.86 -19.20
CA ILE A 97 19.52 3.83 -18.41
C ILE A 97 18.60 2.76 -19.00
N ARG A 98 18.18 1.81 -18.18
CA ARG A 98 17.28 0.72 -18.58
C ARG A 98 16.01 0.73 -17.75
N SER A 99 15.00 0.04 -18.22
CA SER A 99 13.77 -0.17 -17.47
C SER A 99 13.33 -1.64 -17.50
N LEU A 100 12.60 -2.02 -16.45
CA LEU A 100 11.93 -3.30 -16.31
C LEU A 100 10.45 -3.03 -16.03
N ASP A 101 9.58 -3.47 -16.93
CA ASP A 101 8.14 -3.33 -16.75
C ASP A 101 7.56 -4.44 -15.86
N GLN A 102 6.28 -4.34 -15.60
CA GLN A 102 5.55 -5.29 -14.75
C GLN A 102 5.44 -6.70 -15.37
N ASN A 103 5.66 -6.84 -16.67
CA ASN A 103 5.71 -8.13 -17.38
C ASN A 103 7.12 -8.73 -17.40
N ASN A 104 8.07 -8.13 -16.65
CA ASN A 104 9.49 -8.46 -16.62
C ASN A 104 10.17 -8.28 -17.99
N LYS A 105 9.68 -7.35 -18.83
CA LYS A 105 10.32 -7.01 -20.09
C LYS A 105 11.33 -5.87 -19.88
N TRP A 106 12.56 -6.12 -20.26
CA TRP A 106 13.64 -5.13 -20.27
C TRP A 106 13.57 -4.22 -21.50
N SER A 107 13.80 -2.92 -21.28
CA SER A 107 13.90 -1.92 -22.35
C SER A 107 15.11 -1.02 -22.13
N LEU A 108 15.75 -0.58 -23.20
CA LEU A 108 16.77 0.46 -23.18
C LEU A 108 16.07 1.81 -23.28
N ILE A 109 16.28 2.68 -22.31
CA ILE A 109 15.76 4.06 -22.30
C ILE A 109 16.76 5.00 -22.94
N TYR A 110 18.04 4.92 -22.53
CA TYR A 110 19.10 5.75 -23.08
C TYR A 110 20.44 5.05 -23.00
N GLN A 111 21.33 5.34 -23.98
CA GLN A 111 22.69 4.83 -24.04
C GLN A 111 23.68 5.98 -24.10
N GLU A 112 24.58 6.05 -23.14
CA GLU A 112 25.71 6.99 -23.15
C GLU A 112 26.76 6.57 -24.20
N ASP A 113 27.41 7.56 -24.81
CA ASP A 113 28.50 7.31 -25.76
C ASP A 113 29.84 7.07 -25.01
N LEU A 114 30.04 5.84 -24.59
CA LEU A 114 31.28 5.43 -23.89
C LEU A 114 32.51 5.42 -24.81
N LYS A 115 32.35 5.50 -26.13
CA LYS A 115 33.49 5.65 -27.06
C LYS A 115 34.05 7.06 -26.99
N LYS A 116 33.17 8.04 -26.81
CA LYS A 116 33.54 9.46 -26.66
C LYS A 116 34.10 9.74 -25.27
N ASP A 117 33.48 9.26 -24.22
CA ASP A 117 33.94 9.39 -22.83
C ASP A 117 33.59 8.16 -21.99
N LYS A 118 34.56 7.33 -21.68
CA LYS A 118 34.38 6.11 -20.86
C LYS A 118 33.89 6.37 -19.43
N ARG A 119 33.97 7.62 -18.94
CA ARG A 119 33.51 8.03 -17.60
C ARG A 119 32.02 8.28 -17.52
N ARG A 120 31.31 8.37 -18.66
CA ARG A 120 29.87 8.60 -18.73
C ARG A 120 29.09 7.33 -18.35
N ARG A 121 29.19 6.99 -17.06
CA ARG A 121 28.52 5.82 -16.49
C ARG A 121 27.53 6.29 -15.44
N PRO A 122 26.20 6.07 -15.64
CA PRO A 122 25.19 6.43 -14.66
C PRO A 122 25.52 5.83 -13.28
N ASN A 123 25.31 6.63 -12.23
CA ASN A 123 25.52 6.18 -10.85
C ASN A 123 24.17 6.00 -10.14
N ASP A 124 23.40 7.07 -9.98
CA ASP A 124 22.07 7.02 -9.35
C ASP A 124 21.04 7.76 -10.22
N LEU A 125 19.75 7.52 -9.97
CA LEU A 125 18.68 8.08 -10.79
C LEU A 125 17.39 8.32 -9.99
N VAL A 126 16.59 9.30 -10.44
CA VAL A 126 15.22 9.56 -9.99
C VAL A 126 14.30 9.83 -11.19
N VAL A 127 13.04 9.43 -11.09
CA VAL A 127 12.04 9.62 -12.15
C VAL A 127 10.96 10.58 -11.66
N ASP A 128 10.71 11.65 -12.43
CA ASP A 128 9.68 12.64 -12.14
C ASP A 128 8.25 12.16 -12.49
N ARG A 129 7.23 12.94 -12.13
CA ARG A 129 5.81 12.62 -12.41
C ARG A 129 5.45 12.62 -13.88
N SER A 130 6.25 13.25 -14.72
CA SER A 130 6.04 13.23 -16.18
C SER A 130 6.64 12.00 -16.85
N GLY A 131 7.45 11.21 -16.11
CA GLY A 131 8.22 10.07 -16.62
C GLY A 131 9.62 10.46 -17.12
N GLY A 132 10.05 11.71 -16.91
CA GLY A 132 11.42 12.14 -17.17
C GLY A 132 12.40 11.56 -16.15
N VAL A 133 13.64 11.31 -16.54
CA VAL A 133 14.65 10.64 -15.72
C VAL A 133 15.83 11.56 -15.50
N PHE A 134 16.09 11.96 -14.24
CA PHE A 134 17.34 12.56 -13.85
C PHE A 134 18.33 11.48 -13.41
N TYR A 135 19.59 11.59 -13.82
CA TYR A 135 20.65 10.70 -13.34
C TYR A 135 21.99 11.41 -13.21
N THR A 136 22.85 10.88 -12.34
CA THR A 136 24.18 11.40 -12.07
C THR A 136 25.25 10.68 -12.87
N LEU A 137 26.23 11.44 -13.34
CA LEU A 137 27.46 10.97 -13.97
C LEU A 137 28.64 11.40 -13.09
N THR A 138 29.07 10.54 -12.17
CA THR A 138 30.14 10.85 -11.21
C THR A 138 31.44 11.21 -11.86
N GLY A 139 31.83 10.52 -12.94
CA GLY A 139 33.10 10.74 -13.61
C GLY A 139 33.22 12.08 -14.34
N PRO A 140 32.21 12.49 -15.15
CA PRO A 140 32.19 13.82 -15.77
C PRO A 140 31.84 14.97 -14.81
N GLY A 141 31.18 14.69 -13.68
CA GLY A 141 30.63 15.72 -12.78
C GLY A 141 29.39 16.37 -13.34
N GLU A 142 28.46 15.57 -13.87
CA GLU A 142 27.27 16.06 -14.56
C GLU A 142 25.98 15.45 -13.98
N VAL A 143 24.87 16.20 -14.12
CA VAL A 143 23.50 15.69 -14.03
C VAL A 143 22.86 15.76 -15.41
N VAL A 144 22.27 14.66 -15.84
CA VAL A 144 21.58 14.55 -17.12
C VAL A 144 20.09 14.33 -16.88
N TYR A 145 19.26 14.94 -17.71
CA TYR A 145 17.82 14.72 -17.76
C TYR A 145 17.42 14.10 -19.11
N ILE A 146 16.71 12.99 -19.04
CA ILE A 146 16.04 12.38 -20.20
C ILE A 146 14.56 12.76 -20.11
N SER A 147 14.09 13.55 -21.07
CA SER A 147 12.68 13.91 -21.15
C SER A 147 11.79 12.71 -21.53
N PRO A 148 10.47 12.74 -21.26
CA PRO A 148 9.56 11.62 -21.58
C PRO A 148 9.56 11.18 -23.04
N ASP A 149 9.93 12.07 -23.97
CA ASP A 149 10.12 11.77 -25.40
C ASP A 149 11.48 11.15 -25.74
N GLY A 150 12.33 10.88 -24.71
CA GLY A 150 13.61 10.18 -24.84
C GLY A 150 14.81 11.06 -25.18
N LYS A 151 14.68 12.39 -25.17
CA LYS A 151 15.79 13.31 -25.43
C LYS A 151 16.62 13.54 -24.17
N ALA A 152 17.91 13.21 -24.19
CA ALA A 152 18.83 13.46 -23.09
C ALA A 152 19.51 14.83 -23.20
N THR A 153 19.57 15.55 -22.08
CA THR A 153 20.21 16.87 -21.97
C THR A 153 21.01 16.94 -20.67
N THR A 154 22.27 17.40 -20.72
CA THR A 154 23.02 17.72 -19.49
C THR A 154 22.45 19.00 -18.90
N VAL A 155 21.86 18.91 -17.68
CA VAL A 155 21.16 19.99 -17.01
C VAL A 155 21.95 20.64 -15.88
N ALA A 156 23.00 19.96 -15.37
CA ALA A 156 24.01 20.57 -14.48
C ALA A 156 25.41 20.03 -14.79
N LYS A 157 26.42 20.87 -14.60
CA LYS A 157 27.85 20.57 -14.76
C LYS A 157 28.63 21.01 -13.53
N GLU A 158 29.87 20.58 -13.43
CA GLU A 158 30.80 20.96 -12.33
C GLU A 158 30.25 20.56 -10.94
N VAL A 159 29.45 19.48 -10.90
CA VAL A 159 29.02 18.85 -9.64
C VAL A 159 30.19 17.98 -9.15
N VAL A 160 30.61 18.19 -7.92
CA VAL A 160 31.83 17.52 -7.41
C VAL A 160 31.50 16.06 -7.05
N THR A 161 31.94 15.11 -7.88
CA THR A 161 31.66 13.67 -7.68
C THR A 161 30.18 13.37 -7.35
N PRO A 162 29.22 13.77 -8.23
CA PRO A 162 27.80 13.53 -7.97
C PRO A 162 27.52 12.04 -7.83
N ASN A 163 26.71 11.68 -6.84
CA ASN A 163 26.35 10.30 -6.54
C ASN A 163 24.82 10.18 -6.42
N GLY A 164 24.26 10.15 -5.22
CA GLY A 164 22.80 10.06 -5.02
C GLY A 164 22.04 11.26 -5.59
N ILE A 165 20.80 11.03 -6.01
CA ILE A 165 19.93 12.04 -6.59
C ILE A 165 18.47 11.75 -6.21
N ILE A 166 17.73 12.78 -5.77
CA ILE A 166 16.32 12.64 -5.41
C ILE A 166 15.55 13.95 -5.58
N LEU A 167 14.28 13.87 -5.94
CA LEU A 167 13.36 15.00 -6.01
C LEU A 167 12.64 15.21 -4.67
N SER A 168 12.34 16.48 -4.33
CA SER A 168 11.41 16.80 -3.24
C SER A 168 10.02 16.22 -3.51
N PRO A 169 9.15 16.06 -2.49
CA PRO A 169 7.80 15.50 -2.68
C PRO A 169 6.91 16.29 -3.66
N ASP A 170 7.16 17.57 -3.82
CA ASP A 170 6.46 18.45 -4.78
C ASP A 170 7.19 18.58 -6.13
N GLU A 171 8.36 17.93 -6.26
CA GLU A 171 9.24 17.90 -7.44
C GLU A 171 9.79 19.26 -7.87
N LYS A 172 9.73 20.26 -6.98
CA LYS A 172 10.28 21.60 -7.28
C LYS A 172 11.76 21.73 -6.94
N THR A 173 12.32 20.79 -6.17
CA THR A 173 13.72 20.79 -5.77
C THR A 173 14.33 19.44 -6.13
N LEU A 174 15.49 19.48 -6.81
CA LEU A 174 16.34 18.33 -7.03
C LEU A 174 17.51 18.39 -6.06
N TYR A 175 17.71 17.35 -5.26
CA TYR A 175 18.86 17.18 -4.39
C TYR A 175 19.87 16.24 -5.04
N VAL A 176 21.14 16.60 -4.96
CA VAL A 176 22.27 15.79 -5.46
C VAL A 176 23.34 15.69 -4.37
N SER A 177 23.76 14.49 -4.04
CA SER A 177 24.89 14.30 -3.13
C SER A 177 26.23 14.47 -3.85
N GLU A 178 27.16 15.14 -3.20
CA GLU A 178 28.56 15.28 -3.62
C GLU A 178 29.43 14.40 -2.72
N TYR A 179 29.85 13.25 -3.25
CA TYR A 179 30.47 12.16 -2.49
C TYR A 179 31.75 12.53 -1.77
N VAL A 180 32.69 13.23 -2.43
CA VAL A 180 33.99 13.57 -1.84
C VAL A 180 33.89 14.69 -0.81
N PRO A 181 33.24 15.84 -1.11
CA PRO A 181 33.10 16.91 -0.13
C PRO A 181 32.06 16.62 0.95
N LYS A 182 31.30 15.53 0.84
CA LYS A 182 30.22 15.15 1.75
C LYS A 182 29.14 16.24 1.87
N ASN A 183 28.81 16.87 0.76
CA ASN A 183 27.76 17.87 0.66
C ASN A 183 26.49 17.27 0.06
N ILE A 184 25.36 17.89 0.32
CA ILE A 184 24.14 17.79 -0.49
C ILE A 184 23.91 19.15 -1.09
N VAL A 185 23.78 19.20 -2.41
CA VAL A 185 23.42 20.42 -3.14
C VAL A 185 22.00 20.33 -3.65
N SER A 186 21.37 21.47 -3.86
CA SER A 186 20.01 21.57 -4.35
C SER A 186 19.89 22.49 -5.56
N TYR A 187 18.91 22.19 -6.40
CA TYR A 187 18.55 22.95 -7.59
C TYR A 187 17.03 23.15 -7.61
N THR A 188 16.56 24.30 -8.04
CA THR A 188 15.15 24.47 -8.40
C THR A 188 14.91 23.82 -9.76
N VAL A 189 13.87 22.97 -9.84
CA VAL A 189 13.48 22.30 -11.07
C VAL A 189 12.51 23.19 -11.84
N GLY A 190 12.86 23.50 -13.08
CA GLY A 190 12.03 24.26 -14.02
C GLY A 190 11.42 23.39 -15.10
N GLU A 191 10.78 24.03 -16.05
CA GLU A 191 10.13 23.37 -17.17
C GLU A 191 11.13 22.52 -18.00
N GLY A 192 10.68 21.34 -18.44
CA GLY A 192 11.51 20.42 -19.23
C GLY A 192 12.73 19.87 -18.48
N GLY A 193 12.69 19.83 -17.15
CA GLY A 193 13.77 19.31 -16.33
C GLY A 193 14.98 20.26 -16.22
N SER A 194 14.83 21.54 -16.60
CA SER A 194 15.89 22.55 -16.44
C SER A 194 16.19 22.80 -14.95
N LEU A 195 17.43 23.10 -14.63
CA LEU A 195 17.88 23.33 -13.25
C LEU A 195 18.39 24.77 -13.07
N SER A 196 18.10 25.36 -11.89
CA SER A 196 18.65 26.64 -11.45
C SER A 196 20.14 26.57 -11.15
N GLU A 197 20.71 27.65 -10.62
CA GLU A 197 22.05 27.63 -9.99
C GLU A 197 22.10 26.69 -8.80
N LYS A 198 23.28 26.08 -8.60
CA LYS A 198 23.59 25.15 -7.52
C LYS A 198 23.62 25.88 -6.17
N ASN A 199 22.91 25.37 -5.18
CA ASN A 199 22.93 25.85 -3.80
C ASN A 199 23.41 24.73 -2.86
N LEU A 200 24.12 25.08 -1.80
CA LEU A 200 24.44 24.15 -0.72
C LEU A 200 23.19 23.95 0.13
N PHE A 201 22.68 22.71 0.19
CA PHE A 201 21.55 22.36 1.05
C PHE A 201 21.99 21.91 2.43
N ALA A 202 22.94 20.96 2.50
CA ALA A 202 23.45 20.43 3.76
C ALA A 202 24.88 19.91 3.62
N LYS A 203 25.58 19.78 4.75
CA LYS A 203 26.93 19.22 4.83
C LYS A 203 26.99 18.17 5.93
N MET A 204 27.65 17.04 5.66
CA MET A 204 27.95 16.02 6.66
C MET A 204 29.23 16.38 7.38
N ASP A 205 29.12 17.06 8.51
CA ASP A 205 30.25 17.30 9.40
C ASP A 205 30.31 16.18 10.44
N ASP A 206 31.07 15.16 10.16
CA ASP A 206 31.28 13.98 11.00
C ASP A 206 32.64 14.02 11.77
N GLY A 207 33.41 15.10 11.61
CA GLY A 207 34.74 15.22 12.19
C GLY A 207 35.78 14.27 11.58
N LEU A 208 35.46 13.59 10.47
CA LEU A 208 36.30 12.58 9.82
C LEU A 208 36.58 12.98 8.36
N PRO A 209 37.46 13.94 8.12
CA PRO A 209 37.73 14.49 6.78
C PRO A 209 38.25 13.45 5.79
N GLU A 210 38.91 12.39 6.27
CA GLU A 210 39.44 11.30 5.47
C GLU A 210 38.37 10.36 4.92
N LEU A 211 37.19 10.28 5.55
CA LEU A 211 36.10 9.46 5.08
C LEU A 211 35.33 10.17 3.98
N LYS A 212 34.92 9.41 2.98
CA LYS A 212 34.08 9.84 1.87
C LYS A 212 32.65 9.34 2.10
N GLY A 213 31.69 10.02 1.54
CA GLY A 213 30.26 9.67 1.66
C GLY A 213 29.40 10.92 1.48
N ALA A 214 28.27 10.99 1.33
CA ALA A 214 27.09 11.54 0.76
C ALA A 214 26.82 10.73 -0.49
N ASP A 215 26.22 9.56 -0.25
CA ASP A 215 25.96 8.52 -1.24
C ASP A 215 24.47 8.57 -1.66
N GLY A 216 23.80 7.46 -1.85
CA GLY A 216 22.41 7.42 -2.26
C GLY A 216 21.44 8.06 -1.27
N MET A 217 20.29 8.52 -1.76
CA MET A 217 19.34 9.35 -1.02
C MET A 217 17.87 8.93 -1.25
N CYS A 218 17.03 9.24 -0.26
CA CYS A 218 15.58 9.25 -0.42
C CYS A 218 14.93 10.39 0.37
N VAL A 219 13.62 10.60 0.19
CA VAL A 219 12.84 11.64 0.89
C VAL A 219 11.56 11.04 1.47
N ASP A 220 11.06 11.64 2.56
CA ASP A 220 9.74 11.33 3.09
C ASP A 220 8.68 12.36 2.68
N ARG A 221 7.44 12.11 3.04
CA ARG A 221 6.30 12.99 2.70
C ARG A 221 6.35 14.37 3.37
N ALA A 222 7.10 14.50 4.47
CA ALA A 222 7.29 15.78 5.13
C ALA A 222 8.39 16.62 4.46
N GLY A 223 9.11 16.05 3.48
CA GLY A 223 10.22 16.68 2.79
C GLY A 223 11.56 16.48 3.50
N ASN A 224 11.64 15.61 4.50
CA ASN A 224 12.92 15.28 5.12
C ASN A 224 13.78 14.49 4.13
N VAL A 225 15.07 14.86 4.04
CA VAL A 225 16.06 14.25 3.15
C VAL A 225 16.91 13.27 3.94
N TYR A 226 17.01 12.06 3.44
CA TYR A 226 17.82 10.96 4.00
C TYR A 226 18.97 10.68 3.05
N CYS A 227 20.19 10.67 3.56
CA CYS A 227 21.37 10.39 2.74
C CYS A 227 22.33 9.43 3.45
N ALA A 228 22.83 8.46 2.72
CA ALA A 228 23.85 7.55 3.20
C ALA A 228 25.19 8.29 3.36
N GLY A 229 25.67 8.34 4.59
CA GLY A 229 26.95 8.93 4.98
C GLY A 229 28.07 7.90 5.13
N PRO A 230 29.24 8.31 5.64
CA PRO A 230 30.36 7.40 5.85
C PRO A 230 30.10 6.23 6.81
N LYS A 231 29.20 6.44 7.81
CA LYS A 231 28.87 5.45 8.85
C LYS A 231 27.37 5.32 9.12
N ASP A 232 26.63 6.41 8.92
CA ASP A 232 25.23 6.54 9.33
C ASP A 232 24.37 7.00 8.16
N ILE A 233 23.06 6.78 8.22
CA ILE A 233 22.11 7.55 7.40
C ILE A 233 21.84 8.86 8.13
N TRP A 234 22.07 9.97 7.47
CA TRP A 234 21.83 11.32 7.98
C TRP A 234 20.47 11.81 7.51
N ILE A 235 19.76 12.54 8.37
CA ILE A 235 18.39 12.99 8.13
C ILE A 235 18.29 14.49 8.40
N TRP A 236 17.89 15.26 7.40
CA TRP A 236 17.65 16.70 7.50
C TRP A 236 16.18 17.02 7.19
N ASN A 237 15.66 18.11 7.77
CA ASN A 237 14.38 18.64 7.34
C ASN A 237 14.51 19.37 5.98
N ALA A 238 13.37 19.83 5.43
CA ALA A 238 13.33 20.50 4.13
C ALA A 238 14.16 21.81 4.07
N GLU A 239 14.50 22.40 5.22
CA GLU A 239 15.32 23.59 5.35
C GLU A 239 16.83 23.28 5.52
N GLY A 240 17.22 21.99 5.51
CA GLY A 240 18.61 21.57 5.65
C GLY A 240 19.12 21.48 7.10
N ASN A 241 18.22 21.56 8.11
CA ASN A 241 18.60 21.38 9.50
C ASN A 241 18.66 19.90 9.86
N LEU A 242 19.75 19.46 10.48
CA LEU A 242 19.94 18.06 10.89
C LEU A 242 18.91 17.68 11.97
N LEU A 243 18.12 16.63 11.69
CA LEU A 243 17.12 16.09 12.61
C LEU A 243 17.64 14.90 13.40
N ASP A 244 18.30 13.95 12.73
CA ASP A 244 18.70 12.68 13.34
C ASP A 244 19.73 11.94 12.47
N LYS A 245 20.25 10.80 13.00
CA LYS A 245 21.11 9.85 12.30
C LYS A 245 20.69 8.43 12.66
N ILE A 246 20.74 7.52 11.70
CA ILE A 246 20.55 6.08 11.94
C ILE A 246 21.91 5.41 11.82
N ALA A 247 22.41 4.89 12.93
CA ALA A 247 23.66 4.13 12.95
C ALA A 247 23.49 2.80 12.20
N CYS A 248 24.41 2.51 11.31
CA CYS A 248 24.45 1.28 10.53
C CYS A 248 25.56 0.36 11.03
N PRO A 249 25.31 -0.96 11.19
CA PRO A 249 26.35 -1.93 11.60
C PRO A 249 27.50 -1.99 10.59
N GLU A 250 27.18 -1.90 9.31
CA GLU A 250 28.07 -1.79 8.17
C GLU A 250 27.70 -0.53 7.37
N ARG A 251 28.65 -0.03 6.57
CA ARG A 251 28.39 1.15 5.77
C ARG A 251 27.22 0.94 4.80
N ALA A 252 26.15 1.69 4.98
CA ALA A 252 25.11 1.85 3.97
C ALA A 252 25.59 2.78 2.86
N VAL A 253 25.19 2.51 1.63
CA VAL A 253 25.50 3.33 0.44
C VAL A 253 24.25 3.93 -0.19
N ASN A 254 23.06 3.39 0.12
CA ASN A 254 21.80 3.90 -0.40
C ASN A 254 20.65 3.55 0.55
N CYS A 255 19.50 4.20 0.37
CA CYS A 255 18.31 3.91 1.15
C CYS A 255 17.02 4.17 0.35
N ALA A 256 15.95 3.47 0.71
CA ALA A 256 14.63 3.67 0.13
C ALA A 256 13.52 3.38 1.12
N PHE A 257 12.45 4.15 1.04
CA PHE A 257 11.22 3.86 1.76
C PHE A 257 10.45 2.71 1.12
N GLY A 258 9.87 1.85 1.95
CA GLY A 258 9.04 0.74 1.52
C GLY A 258 8.10 0.26 2.62
N GLY A 259 7.63 -0.97 2.47
CA GLY A 259 6.62 -1.55 3.34
C GLY A 259 5.19 -1.11 2.99
N PRO A 260 4.17 -1.73 3.59
CA PRO A 260 2.76 -1.48 3.24
C PRO A 260 2.34 -0.02 3.39
N ASN A 261 2.94 0.70 4.33
CA ASN A 261 2.63 2.10 4.68
C ASN A 261 3.72 3.07 4.25
N LEU A 262 4.77 2.60 3.56
CA LEU A 262 5.98 3.37 3.29
C LEU A 262 6.66 3.90 4.57
N GLN A 263 6.51 3.22 5.70
CA GLN A 263 7.12 3.54 6.98
C GLN A 263 8.26 2.58 7.36
N GLU A 264 8.77 1.85 6.38
CA GLU A 264 9.96 1.01 6.49
C GLU A 264 11.06 1.64 5.64
N LEU A 265 12.14 2.09 6.29
CA LEU A 265 13.33 2.58 5.59
C LEU A 265 14.29 1.41 5.41
N TYR A 266 14.52 1.00 4.18
CA TYR A 266 15.49 -0.03 3.80
C TYR A 266 16.84 0.62 3.54
N LEU A 267 17.86 0.14 4.24
CA LEU A 267 19.25 0.60 4.15
C LEU A 267 20.03 -0.46 3.41
N ALA A 268 20.61 -0.11 2.29
CA ALA A 268 21.41 -1.01 1.45
C ALA A 268 22.89 -0.64 1.50
N GLY A 269 23.78 -1.63 1.58
CA GLY A 269 25.21 -1.39 1.66
C GLY A 269 26.07 -2.65 1.71
N PHE A 270 27.26 -2.53 2.27
CA PHE A 270 28.24 -3.62 2.36
C PHE A 270 27.78 -4.76 3.29
N GLY A 271 27.00 -4.47 4.30
CA GLY A 271 26.39 -5.46 5.20
C GLY A 271 25.10 -6.07 4.69
N GLY A 272 24.74 -5.85 3.41
CA GLY A 272 23.48 -6.29 2.82
C GLY A 272 22.37 -5.28 2.99
N VAL A 273 21.19 -5.75 3.40
CA VAL A 273 19.98 -4.91 3.54
C VAL A 273 19.49 -4.96 4.99
N HIS A 274 19.28 -3.79 5.56
CA HIS A 274 18.67 -3.60 6.88
C HIS A 274 17.37 -2.82 6.75
N MET A 275 16.50 -2.86 7.77
CA MET A 275 15.24 -2.12 7.81
C MET A 275 15.05 -1.44 9.16
N GLN A 276 14.69 -0.16 9.11
CA GLN A 276 14.32 0.68 10.24
C GLN A 276 12.86 1.14 10.10
N LYS A 277 12.09 1.06 11.18
CA LYS A 277 10.74 1.66 11.22
C LYS A 277 10.82 3.17 11.38
N MET A 278 9.93 3.86 10.66
CA MET A 278 9.86 5.32 10.62
C MET A 278 8.48 5.81 11.07
N LYS A 279 8.44 6.98 11.70
CA LYS A 279 7.19 7.66 12.10
C LYS A 279 6.53 8.36 10.92
N VAL A 280 7.33 8.81 9.96
CA VAL A 280 6.89 9.51 8.73
C VAL A 280 6.99 8.55 7.55
N ALA A 281 6.00 8.55 6.68
CA ALA A 281 5.99 7.72 5.49
C ALA A 281 6.81 8.33 4.36
N GLY A 282 7.45 7.49 3.54
CA GLY A 282 8.09 7.90 2.29
C GLY A 282 7.10 8.42 1.24
N VAL A 283 7.63 8.97 0.16
CA VAL A 283 6.84 9.41 -1.00
C VAL A 283 6.41 8.19 -1.81
N PRO A 284 5.12 8.01 -2.11
CA PRO A 284 4.68 6.92 -2.96
C PRO A 284 5.15 7.13 -4.40
N SER A 285 5.49 6.03 -5.08
CA SER A 285 5.69 6.06 -6.53
C SER A 285 4.41 6.49 -7.25
N GLN A 286 4.56 7.18 -8.38
CA GLN A 286 3.41 7.54 -9.21
C GLN A 286 2.84 6.29 -9.89
N PRO A 287 1.52 6.23 -10.13
CA PRO A 287 0.93 5.16 -10.91
C PRO A 287 1.41 5.23 -12.36
N PRO A 288 1.35 4.13 -13.11
CA PRO A 288 1.66 4.14 -14.53
C PRO A 288 0.80 5.15 -15.29
N THR A 289 1.40 5.91 -16.20
CA THR A 289 0.69 6.82 -17.11
C THR A 289 -0.17 6.06 -18.12
N GLU A 290 0.29 4.86 -18.49
CA GLU A 290 -0.50 3.88 -19.24
C GLU A 290 -0.31 2.51 -18.61
N TRP A 291 -1.41 1.91 -18.14
CA TRP A 291 -1.37 0.57 -17.61
C TRP A 291 -1.30 -0.45 -18.76
N PRO A 292 -0.38 -1.43 -18.74
CA PRO A 292 -0.44 -2.56 -19.66
C PRO A 292 -1.82 -3.22 -19.59
N SER A 293 -2.39 -3.61 -20.70
CA SER A 293 -3.75 -4.15 -20.81
C SER A 293 -4.09 -5.30 -19.86
N SER A 294 -3.10 -6.04 -19.37
CA SER A 294 -3.25 -7.10 -18.37
C SER A 294 -3.32 -6.60 -16.91
N ILE A 295 -2.97 -5.33 -16.62
CA ILE A 295 -2.96 -4.71 -15.27
C ILE A 295 -3.87 -3.49 -15.21
N THR A 296 -4.29 -2.96 -16.39
CA THR A 296 -5.11 -1.76 -16.56
C THR A 296 -6.52 -1.86 -15.98
N ASN A 297 -6.97 -3.05 -15.62
CA ASN A 297 -8.34 -3.26 -15.17
C ASN A 297 -8.55 -3.07 -13.65
N LYS A 298 -7.50 -2.75 -12.86
CA LYS A 298 -7.70 -2.55 -11.41
C LYS A 298 -7.82 -1.06 -11.05
N PRO A 299 -8.68 -0.74 -10.08
CA PRO A 299 -8.78 0.61 -9.55
C PRO A 299 -7.49 1.05 -8.87
N SER A 300 -7.24 2.37 -8.81
CA SER A 300 -6.08 2.94 -8.14
C SER A 300 -6.06 2.63 -6.64
N LEU A 301 -4.86 2.41 -6.11
CA LEU A 301 -4.59 2.33 -4.68
C LEU A 301 -3.86 3.58 -4.15
N GLU A 302 -3.78 4.63 -4.97
CA GLU A 302 -3.26 5.91 -4.52
C GLU A 302 -4.12 6.48 -3.39
N ILE A 303 -3.43 7.09 -2.42
CA ILE A 303 -4.13 7.78 -1.33
C ILE A 303 -4.57 9.15 -1.84
N PRO A 304 -5.89 9.40 -1.94
CA PRO A 304 -6.39 10.68 -2.42
C PRO A 304 -5.91 11.82 -1.53
N ARG A 305 -5.67 12.99 -2.14
CA ARG A 305 -5.23 14.18 -1.40
C ARG A 305 -6.22 14.51 -0.27
N GLY A 306 -5.70 14.53 0.96
CA GLY A 306 -6.47 14.84 2.16
C GLY A 306 -7.11 13.61 2.83
N VAL A 307 -6.94 12.42 2.31
CA VAL A 307 -7.31 11.16 2.98
C VAL A 307 -6.16 10.72 3.87
N THR A 308 -6.46 10.38 5.12
CA THR A 308 -5.52 9.76 6.06
C THR A 308 -5.79 8.27 6.13
N GLN A 309 -4.78 7.43 6.04
CA GLN A 309 -4.91 5.99 6.20
C GLN A 309 -4.35 5.53 7.54
N LEU A 310 -5.07 4.62 8.20
CA LEU A 310 -4.65 3.90 9.40
C LEU A 310 -4.71 2.42 9.04
N LEU A 311 -3.56 1.77 8.93
CA LEU A 311 -3.47 0.40 8.43
C LEU A 311 -3.21 -0.59 9.55
N ASP A 312 -3.63 -1.86 9.31
CA ASP A 312 -3.40 -2.98 10.21
C ASP A 312 -3.93 -2.77 11.64
N LEU A 313 -5.01 -1.98 11.78
CA LEU A 313 -5.66 -1.79 13.08
C LEU A 313 -6.31 -3.08 13.54
N THR A 314 -6.10 -3.45 14.80
CA THR A 314 -6.78 -4.60 15.41
C THR A 314 -8.17 -4.22 15.85
N TYR A 315 -9.22 -4.68 15.15
CA TYR A 315 -10.61 -4.38 15.49
C TYR A 315 -11.28 -5.44 16.38
N ALA A 316 -10.78 -6.68 16.34
CA ALA A 316 -11.23 -7.76 17.20
C ALA A 316 -10.09 -8.72 17.53
N LYS A 317 -10.26 -9.53 18.62
CA LYS A 317 -9.29 -10.56 19.01
C LYS A 317 -10.02 -11.84 19.39
N TYR A 318 -9.48 -12.98 18.95
CA TYR A 318 -9.94 -14.32 19.33
C TYR A 318 -8.73 -15.13 19.78
N GLY A 319 -8.46 -15.11 21.09
CA GLY A 319 -7.19 -15.62 21.63
C GLY A 319 -6.00 -14.86 21.04
N PRO A 320 -5.00 -15.56 20.47
CA PRO A 320 -3.84 -14.92 19.83
C PRO A 320 -4.16 -14.29 18.46
N ARG A 321 -5.26 -14.67 17.81
CA ARG A 321 -5.64 -14.18 16.48
C ARG A 321 -6.17 -12.75 16.55
N LYS A 322 -5.46 -11.83 15.92
CA LYS A 322 -5.88 -10.44 15.73
C LYS A 322 -6.60 -10.31 14.39
N MET A 323 -7.78 -9.72 14.38
CA MET A 323 -8.52 -9.37 13.18
C MET A 323 -8.14 -7.95 12.77
N LEU A 324 -7.64 -7.79 11.56
CA LEU A 324 -7.06 -6.54 11.09
C LEU A 324 -8.01 -5.81 10.14
N ALA A 325 -7.92 -4.48 10.19
CA ALA A 325 -8.63 -3.58 9.30
C ALA A 325 -7.74 -2.42 8.85
N ASP A 326 -8.07 -1.87 7.68
CA ASP A 326 -7.54 -0.60 7.21
C ASP A 326 -8.65 0.44 7.26
N VAL A 327 -8.40 1.57 7.94
CA VAL A 327 -9.33 2.69 8.06
C VAL A 327 -8.81 3.87 7.25
N PHE A 328 -9.70 4.48 6.47
CA PHE A 328 -9.39 5.66 5.67
C PHE A 328 -10.29 6.81 6.14
N LEU A 329 -9.65 7.89 6.58
CA LEU A 329 -10.32 9.06 7.13
C LEU A 329 -10.41 10.17 6.09
N PRO A 330 -11.60 10.73 5.83
CA PRO A 330 -11.76 11.81 4.89
C PRO A 330 -11.21 13.14 5.44
N LYS A 331 -10.96 14.09 4.53
CA LYS A 331 -10.65 15.46 4.92
C LYS A 331 -11.89 16.17 5.49
N GLY A 332 -11.74 16.90 6.58
CA GLY A 332 -12.79 17.75 7.11
C GLY A 332 -12.95 17.67 8.62
N LYS A 333 -13.92 18.45 9.13
CA LYS A 333 -14.19 18.54 10.58
C LYS A 333 -15.06 17.41 11.11
N GLY A 334 -15.86 16.75 10.23
CA GLY A 334 -16.87 15.77 10.61
C GLY A 334 -18.09 16.38 11.37
N PRO A 335 -18.99 15.55 11.93
CA PRO A 335 -18.96 14.10 11.82
C PRO A 335 -19.23 13.59 10.40
N HIS A 336 -18.53 12.56 9.98
CA HIS A 336 -18.63 11.94 8.67
C HIS A 336 -19.46 10.65 8.73
N PRO A 337 -20.23 10.28 7.70
CA PRO A 337 -20.83 8.95 7.65
C PRO A 337 -19.75 7.88 7.54
N GLY A 338 -20.06 6.66 7.98
CA GLY A 338 -19.14 5.51 7.94
C GLY A 338 -19.53 4.48 6.90
N VAL A 339 -18.55 3.76 6.36
CA VAL A 339 -18.77 2.61 5.46
C VAL A 339 -17.87 1.45 5.84
N LEU A 340 -18.46 0.32 6.24
CA LEU A 340 -17.77 -0.95 6.37
C LEU A 340 -17.64 -1.63 5.02
N ILE A 341 -16.44 -2.14 4.69
CA ILE A 341 -16.13 -2.73 3.39
C ILE A 341 -15.68 -4.18 3.58
N ILE A 342 -16.41 -5.14 2.96
CA ILE A 342 -16.22 -6.57 3.15
C ILE A 342 -15.81 -7.22 1.83
N HIS A 343 -14.61 -7.79 1.79
CA HIS A 343 -14.06 -8.39 0.57
C HIS A 343 -14.72 -9.71 0.20
N GLY A 344 -14.75 -10.01 -1.11
CA GLY A 344 -15.13 -11.32 -1.64
C GLY A 344 -13.96 -12.32 -1.69
N GLY A 345 -14.27 -13.55 -2.06
CA GLY A 345 -13.28 -14.63 -2.20
C GLY A 345 -13.83 -16.01 -1.81
N GLY A 346 -15.16 -16.23 -1.96
CA GLY A 346 -15.82 -17.51 -1.65
C GLY A 346 -15.66 -17.91 -0.18
N TRP A 347 -15.59 -16.93 0.73
CA TRP A 347 -15.35 -17.11 2.16
C TRP A 347 -14.05 -17.84 2.52
N ALA A 348 -13.24 -18.26 1.52
CA ALA A 348 -12.08 -19.11 1.68
C ALA A 348 -10.76 -18.42 1.37
N LYS A 349 -10.77 -17.23 0.78
CA LYS A 349 -9.58 -16.47 0.38
C LYS A 349 -9.85 -14.98 0.30
N GLY A 350 -8.79 -14.19 0.34
CA GLY A 350 -8.84 -12.73 0.32
C GLY A 350 -8.43 -12.12 1.66
N ASP A 351 -8.26 -10.83 1.65
CA ASP A 351 -7.96 -10.01 2.82
C ASP A 351 -8.46 -8.56 2.60
N LYS A 352 -8.30 -7.69 3.59
CA LYS A 352 -8.69 -6.28 3.54
C LYS A 352 -8.10 -5.48 2.37
N MET A 353 -6.94 -5.91 1.84
CA MET A 353 -6.27 -5.22 0.73
C MET A 353 -7.07 -5.33 -0.58
N LYS A 354 -7.87 -6.40 -0.72
CA LYS A 354 -8.61 -6.67 -1.95
C LYS A 354 -9.60 -5.55 -2.31
N PHE A 355 -10.19 -4.89 -1.30
CA PHE A 355 -11.16 -3.81 -1.47
C PHE A 355 -10.67 -2.46 -0.93
N ARG A 356 -9.35 -2.32 -0.76
CA ARG A 356 -8.72 -1.05 -0.34
C ARG A 356 -9.04 0.10 -1.30
N SER A 357 -9.16 -0.16 -2.60
CA SER A 357 -9.56 0.83 -3.61
C SER A 357 -10.95 1.41 -3.34
N ILE A 358 -11.91 0.57 -2.93
CA ILE A 358 -13.25 1.02 -2.52
C ILE A 358 -13.12 1.93 -1.29
N GLY A 359 -12.31 1.52 -0.30
CA GLY A 359 -12.07 2.32 0.90
C GLY A 359 -11.49 3.70 0.61
N LEU A 360 -10.49 3.78 -0.25
CA LEU A 360 -9.88 5.04 -0.66
C LEU A 360 -10.86 5.94 -1.42
N GLU A 361 -11.65 5.38 -2.34
CA GLU A 361 -12.64 6.15 -3.10
C GLU A 361 -13.78 6.65 -2.21
N MET A 362 -14.28 5.83 -1.27
CA MET A 362 -15.29 6.28 -0.31
C MET A 362 -14.76 7.36 0.63
N ALA A 363 -13.51 7.24 1.10
CA ALA A 363 -12.90 8.28 1.91
C ALA A 363 -12.70 9.61 1.15
N LYS A 364 -12.35 9.55 -0.14
CA LYS A 364 -12.30 10.72 -1.03
C LYS A 364 -13.66 11.42 -1.14
N ARG A 365 -14.75 10.66 -1.09
CA ARG A 365 -16.15 11.14 -1.14
C ARG A 365 -16.68 11.61 0.21
N GLY A 366 -15.89 11.54 1.28
CA GLY A 366 -16.24 12.10 2.58
C GLY A 366 -16.69 11.09 3.63
N TYR A 367 -16.55 9.80 3.39
CA TYR A 367 -16.89 8.75 4.35
C TYR A 367 -15.67 8.31 5.17
N VAL A 368 -15.87 8.02 6.45
CA VAL A 368 -14.91 7.18 7.20
C VAL A 368 -15.10 5.74 6.72
N SER A 369 -14.16 5.20 5.99
CA SER A 369 -14.27 3.86 5.42
C SER A 369 -13.33 2.87 6.10
N MET A 370 -13.78 1.62 6.28
CA MET A 370 -13.03 0.56 6.95
C MET A 370 -13.10 -0.73 6.14
N ALA A 371 -11.97 -1.13 5.55
CA ALA A 371 -11.82 -2.41 4.87
C ALA A 371 -11.31 -3.48 5.86
N ILE A 372 -11.99 -4.60 5.99
CA ILE A 372 -11.72 -5.61 7.02
C ILE A 372 -11.21 -6.93 6.45
N GLU A 373 -10.42 -7.64 7.27
CA GLU A 373 -10.30 -9.09 7.21
C GLU A 373 -11.49 -9.71 7.94
N TYR A 374 -11.84 -10.92 7.61
CA TYR A 374 -12.70 -11.79 8.41
C TYR A 374 -12.14 -13.20 8.40
N ARG A 375 -12.46 -14.03 9.41
CA ARG A 375 -11.96 -15.41 9.48
C ARG A 375 -12.49 -16.21 8.28
N LEU A 376 -11.54 -16.74 7.51
CA LEU A 376 -11.83 -17.53 6.32
C LEU A 376 -12.21 -18.96 6.69
N SER A 377 -12.90 -19.66 5.80
CA SER A 377 -13.38 -21.03 6.02
C SER A 377 -12.28 -22.07 6.30
N GLY A 378 -11.04 -21.80 5.93
CA GLY A 378 -9.88 -22.60 6.32
C GLY A 378 -9.38 -22.35 7.74
N GLU A 379 -9.82 -21.25 8.37
CA GLU A 379 -9.49 -20.85 9.73
C GLU A 379 -10.62 -21.20 10.70
N ALA A 380 -11.86 -20.89 10.33
CA ALA A 380 -13.05 -21.17 11.14
C ALA A 380 -14.30 -21.25 10.26
N HIS A 381 -15.21 -22.18 10.57
CA HIS A 381 -16.49 -22.29 9.89
C HIS A 381 -17.47 -21.18 10.32
N PHE A 382 -18.54 -21.00 9.55
CA PHE A 382 -19.67 -20.18 9.94
C PHE A 382 -20.17 -20.58 11.35
N PRO A 383 -20.47 -19.61 12.24
CA PRO A 383 -20.71 -18.18 12.00
C PRO A 383 -19.49 -17.25 12.26
N ALA A 384 -18.25 -17.76 12.28
CA ALA A 384 -17.07 -16.98 12.64
C ALA A 384 -16.93 -15.67 11.82
N ASN A 385 -17.12 -15.73 10.52
CA ASN A 385 -16.98 -14.60 9.61
C ASN A 385 -18.04 -13.49 9.85
N ILE A 386 -19.30 -13.84 10.12
CA ILE A 386 -20.32 -12.83 10.43
C ILE A 386 -20.11 -12.22 11.83
N HIS A 387 -19.59 -12.99 12.80
CA HIS A 387 -19.17 -12.46 14.10
C HIS A 387 -18.12 -11.36 13.93
N ASP A 388 -17.19 -11.53 13.00
CA ASP A 388 -16.15 -10.56 12.69
C ASP A 388 -16.74 -9.29 12.06
N CYS A 389 -17.71 -9.41 11.15
CA CYS A 389 -18.40 -8.28 10.56
C CYS A 389 -19.17 -7.45 11.60
N HIS A 390 -19.89 -8.10 12.52
CA HIS A 390 -20.57 -7.42 13.62
C HIS A 390 -19.56 -6.71 14.56
N ALA A 391 -18.44 -7.36 14.88
CA ALA A 391 -17.37 -6.77 15.71
C ALA A 391 -16.76 -5.54 15.03
N ALA A 392 -16.62 -5.54 13.70
CA ALA A 392 -16.08 -4.42 12.94
C ALA A 392 -16.98 -3.17 13.00
N VAL A 393 -18.30 -3.33 12.87
CA VAL A 393 -19.26 -2.21 13.05
C VAL A 393 -19.20 -1.66 14.47
N ARG A 394 -19.14 -2.56 15.49
CA ARG A 394 -19.00 -2.13 16.88
C ARG A 394 -17.70 -1.36 17.12
N TYR A 395 -16.61 -1.79 16.48
CA TYR A 395 -15.31 -1.11 16.54
C TYR A 395 -15.38 0.30 15.93
N LEU A 396 -15.94 0.46 14.74
CA LEU A 396 -16.16 1.78 14.13
C LEU A 396 -16.93 2.71 15.08
N ARG A 397 -18.03 2.20 15.64
CA ARG A 397 -18.91 2.97 16.54
C ARG A 397 -18.22 3.31 17.87
N ALA A 398 -17.38 2.42 18.40
CA ALA A 398 -16.58 2.66 19.60
C ALA A 398 -15.52 3.75 19.42
N ASN A 399 -14.98 3.88 18.21
CA ASN A 399 -13.96 4.87 17.85
C ASN A 399 -14.52 6.10 17.10
N ALA A 400 -15.84 6.31 17.15
CA ALA A 400 -16.51 7.36 16.40
C ALA A 400 -15.93 8.76 16.67
N LYS A 401 -15.63 9.07 17.93
CA LYS A 401 -15.01 10.35 18.31
C LYS A 401 -13.62 10.54 17.69
N GLU A 402 -12.80 9.52 17.74
CA GLU A 402 -11.42 9.54 17.21
C GLU A 402 -11.42 9.72 15.69
N TYR A 403 -12.29 8.99 15.00
CA TYR A 403 -12.39 9.01 13.54
C TYR A 403 -13.27 10.15 13.01
N LYS A 404 -13.87 10.95 13.90
CA LYS A 404 -14.87 11.97 13.52
C LYS A 404 -16.03 11.37 12.73
N LEU A 405 -16.40 10.15 13.07
CA LEU A 405 -17.47 9.38 12.49
C LEU A 405 -18.80 9.74 13.15
N ASP A 406 -19.88 9.81 12.36
CA ASP A 406 -21.24 9.80 12.86
C ASP A 406 -21.66 8.35 13.22
N PRO A 407 -21.81 8.02 14.50
CA PRO A 407 -22.12 6.65 14.92
C PRO A 407 -23.49 6.15 14.48
N ASP A 408 -24.40 7.04 14.07
CA ASP A 408 -25.76 6.71 13.65
C ASP A 408 -25.91 6.64 12.12
N ARG A 409 -24.84 6.87 11.37
CA ARG A 409 -24.76 6.87 9.92
C ARG A 409 -23.66 5.95 9.41
N ILE A 410 -23.89 4.63 9.55
CA ILE A 410 -22.90 3.60 9.12
C ILE A 410 -23.56 2.68 8.09
N GLY A 411 -23.03 2.68 6.87
CA GLY A 411 -23.37 1.75 5.80
C GLY A 411 -22.43 0.56 5.73
N VAL A 412 -22.80 -0.44 4.93
CA VAL A 412 -21.96 -1.59 4.60
C VAL A 412 -21.97 -1.85 3.10
N VAL A 413 -20.81 -2.18 2.53
CA VAL A 413 -20.69 -2.63 1.15
C VAL A 413 -19.83 -3.89 1.08
N GLY A 414 -20.24 -4.84 0.26
CA GLY A 414 -19.46 -6.06 0.05
C GLY A 414 -19.69 -6.68 -1.32
N GLY A 415 -18.71 -7.45 -1.81
CA GLY A 415 -18.81 -8.11 -3.12
C GLY A 415 -18.71 -9.63 -3.04
N SER A 416 -19.54 -10.36 -3.82
CA SER A 416 -19.54 -11.83 -3.85
C SER A 416 -19.78 -12.41 -2.44
N ALA A 417 -18.85 -13.21 -1.89
CA ALA A 417 -18.91 -13.69 -0.50
C ALA A 417 -19.01 -12.54 0.52
N GLY A 418 -18.34 -11.39 0.26
CA GLY A 418 -18.47 -10.18 1.07
C GLY A 418 -19.85 -9.52 0.91
N GLY A 419 -20.46 -9.62 -0.28
CA GLY A 419 -21.83 -9.18 -0.53
C GLY A 419 -22.84 -9.98 0.29
N HIS A 420 -22.68 -11.31 0.35
CA HIS A 420 -23.45 -12.15 1.27
C HIS A 420 -23.32 -11.67 2.72
N LEU A 421 -22.07 -11.46 3.20
CA LEU A 421 -21.82 -11.00 4.56
C LEU A 421 -22.39 -9.60 4.83
N ALA A 422 -22.38 -8.70 3.83
CA ALA A 422 -22.99 -7.37 3.92
C ALA A 422 -24.51 -7.46 4.05
N GLY A 423 -25.15 -8.29 3.22
CA GLY A 423 -26.60 -8.56 3.30
C GLY A 423 -26.99 -9.23 4.61
N LEU A 424 -26.23 -10.23 5.06
CA LEU A 424 -26.46 -10.92 6.34
C LEU A 424 -26.28 -9.97 7.54
N LEU A 425 -25.26 -9.13 7.53
CA LEU A 425 -25.04 -8.11 8.57
C LEU A 425 -26.22 -7.12 8.64
N ALA A 426 -26.72 -6.69 7.49
CA ALA A 426 -27.87 -5.77 7.40
C ALA A 426 -29.15 -6.36 7.99
N THR A 427 -29.37 -7.67 7.83
CA THR A 427 -30.61 -8.35 8.22
C THR A 427 -30.57 -8.99 9.61
N THR A 428 -29.40 -9.08 10.25
CA THR A 428 -29.22 -9.83 11.51
C THR A 428 -28.92 -8.97 12.73
N SER A 429 -29.23 -7.67 12.68
CA SER A 429 -28.98 -6.75 13.82
C SER A 429 -29.66 -7.15 15.13
N LYS A 430 -30.70 -7.98 15.08
CA LYS A 430 -31.43 -8.53 16.26
C LYS A 430 -31.07 -9.98 16.58
N VAL A 431 -30.34 -10.68 15.73
CA VAL A 431 -30.01 -12.10 15.88
C VAL A 431 -28.74 -12.24 16.73
N LYS A 432 -28.89 -12.18 18.04
CA LYS A 432 -27.77 -12.16 19.02
C LYS A 432 -26.76 -13.29 18.86
N THR A 433 -27.19 -14.48 18.41
CA THR A 433 -26.32 -15.64 18.17
C THR A 433 -25.32 -15.40 17.03
N LEU A 434 -25.55 -14.41 16.16
CA LEU A 434 -24.67 -14.04 15.07
C LEU A 434 -23.80 -12.81 15.37
N HIS A 435 -23.95 -12.17 16.55
CA HIS A 435 -23.14 -10.97 16.89
C HIS A 435 -21.72 -11.29 17.34
N GLY A 436 -21.47 -12.49 17.88
CA GLY A 436 -20.16 -12.89 18.39
C GLY A 436 -19.64 -12.02 19.55
N ASN A 437 -18.45 -12.36 20.02
CA ASN A 437 -17.79 -11.76 21.17
C ASN A 437 -16.44 -11.10 20.83
N GLY A 438 -16.31 -10.54 19.64
CA GLY A 438 -15.07 -9.92 19.13
C GLY A 438 -14.69 -8.56 19.75
N GLY A 439 -15.37 -8.15 20.83
CA GLY A 439 -15.13 -6.90 21.55
C GLY A 439 -16.16 -5.81 21.24
N ASN A 440 -16.07 -4.71 22.03
CA ASN A 440 -16.95 -3.54 21.93
C ASN A 440 -18.45 -3.86 22.05
N GLU A 441 -18.83 -4.89 22.78
CA GLU A 441 -20.18 -5.49 22.84
C GLU A 441 -21.27 -4.54 23.36
N LYS A 442 -20.91 -3.46 24.07
CA LYS A 442 -21.82 -2.41 24.51
C LYS A 442 -22.31 -1.50 23.36
N PHE A 443 -21.68 -1.57 22.18
CA PHE A 443 -22.08 -0.80 21.00
C PHE A 443 -22.95 -1.62 20.08
N SER A 444 -23.90 -0.97 19.40
CA SER A 444 -24.74 -1.60 18.38
C SER A 444 -23.92 -1.98 17.15
N SER A 445 -24.25 -3.10 16.53
CA SER A 445 -23.73 -3.52 15.22
C SER A 445 -24.72 -3.28 14.07
N LYS A 446 -25.82 -2.54 14.32
CA LYS A 446 -26.79 -2.18 13.29
C LYS A 446 -26.16 -1.25 12.25
N VAL A 447 -26.43 -1.48 10.98
CA VAL A 447 -26.09 -0.57 9.86
C VAL A 447 -27.38 0.08 9.34
N GLN A 448 -27.25 1.26 8.71
CA GLN A 448 -28.37 2.07 8.25
C GLN A 448 -28.67 1.92 6.75
N ALA A 449 -27.70 1.44 5.97
CA ALA A 449 -27.89 1.11 4.56
C ALA A 449 -26.89 -0.01 4.16
N ALA A 450 -27.22 -0.79 3.13
CA ALA A 450 -26.36 -1.84 2.63
C ALA A 450 -26.23 -1.80 1.10
N VAL A 451 -25.06 -2.21 0.60
CA VAL A 451 -24.81 -2.46 -0.81
C VAL A 451 -24.26 -3.87 -1.00
N VAL A 452 -24.94 -4.65 -1.79
CA VAL A 452 -24.64 -6.06 -2.08
C VAL A 452 -24.22 -6.19 -3.55
N MET A 453 -22.91 -6.33 -3.80
CA MET A 453 -22.39 -6.51 -5.16
C MET A 453 -22.32 -8.01 -5.48
N SER A 454 -23.24 -8.53 -6.29
CA SER A 454 -23.37 -9.94 -6.74
C SER A 454 -23.20 -10.96 -5.60
N GLY A 455 -23.71 -10.64 -4.41
CA GLY A 455 -23.69 -11.51 -3.23
C GLY A 455 -24.99 -12.33 -3.12
N PRO A 456 -24.94 -13.65 -2.81
CA PRO A 456 -26.14 -14.43 -2.59
C PRO A 456 -26.82 -14.01 -1.29
N MET A 457 -28.10 -13.69 -1.34
CA MET A 457 -28.94 -13.46 -0.13
C MET A 457 -29.56 -14.76 0.37
N ARG A 458 -29.73 -15.72 -0.52
CA ARG A 458 -30.31 -17.03 -0.24
C ARG A 458 -29.23 -18.10 -0.19
N ILE A 459 -29.00 -18.67 0.97
CA ILE A 459 -27.94 -19.66 1.22
C ILE A 459 -28.53 -21.05 1.44
N SER A 460 -29.71 -21.12 2.07
CA SER A 460 -30.41 -22.38 2.37
C SER A 460 -31.23 -22.90 1.19
N THR A 461 -31.32 -22.12 0.12
CA THR A 461 -32.02 -22.47 -1.13
C THR A 461 -31.22 -21.96 -2.33
N GLY A 462 -31.60 -22.38 -3.55
CA GLY A 462 -30.93 -21.95 -4.79
C GLY A 462 -29.48 -22.44 -4.96
N ARG A 463 -28.73 -21.73 -5.76
CA ARG A 463 -27.41 -22.17 -6.27
C ARG A 463 -26.40 -22.57 -5.18
N VAL A 464 -26.37 -21.89 -4.03
CA VAL A 464 -25.40 -22.19 -2.96
C VAL A 464 -25.73 -23.54 -2.31
N ALA A 465 -27.01 -23.77 -1.98
CA ALA A 465 -27.49 -25.03 -1.44
C ALA A 465 -27.26 -26.19 -2.43
N GLU A 466 -27.63 -26.00 -3.69
CA GLU A 466 -27.47 -26.98 -4.78
C GLU A 466 -26.01 -27.38 -4.97
N LYS A 467 -25.10 -26.41 -5.02
CA LYS A 467 -23.65 -26.66 -5.14
C LYS A 467 -23.08 -27.43 -3.95
N SER A 468 -23.67 -27.33 -2.77
CA SER A 468 -23.26 -28.12 -1.62
C SER A 468 -23.56 -29.61 -1.77
N MET A 469 -24.51 -29.95 -2.64
CA MET A 469 -25.01 -31.32 -2.88
C MET A 469 -24.42 -32.00 -4.12
N GLN A 470 -23.63 -31.29 -4.93
CA GLN A 470 -23.03 -31.86 -6.15
C GLN A 470 -21.95 -32.90 -5.84
N ILE A 471 -21.74 -33.83 -6.76
CA ILE A 471 -20.63 -34.80 -6.70
C ILE A 471 -19.30 -34.03 -6.63
N ASN A 472 -18.36 -34.49 -5.80
CA ASN A 472 -17.11 -33.80 -5.47
C ASN A 472 -17.29 -32.47 -4.71
N ASN A 473 -18.35 -32.36 -3.92
CA ASN A 473 -18.73 -31.18 -3.18
C ASN A 473 -17.71 -30.67 -2.14
N ALA A 474 -16.73 -31.47 -1.73
CA ALA A 474 -15.66 -31.06 -0.81
C ALA A 474 -14.87 -29.82 -1.29
N GLN A 475 -14.87 -29.54 -2.59
CA GLN A 475 -14.30 -28.32 -3.18
C GLN A 475 -15.27 -27.15 -3.21
N SER A 476 -16.56 -27.38 -2.92
CA SER A 476 -17.57 -26.33 -2.86
C SER A 476 -17.23 -25.30 -1.79
N PHE A 477 -17.33 -24.02 -2.14
CA PHE A 477 -17.14 -22.92 -1.17
C PHE A 477 -18.16 -22.99 -0.03
N ALA A 478 -19.39 -23.46 -0.31
CA ALA A 478 -20.43 -23.65 0.71
C ALA A 478 -20.02 -24.73 1.71
N VAL A 479 -19.57 -25.91 1.22
CA VAL A 479 -19.12 -26.99 2.10
C VAL A 479 -17.93 -26.56 2.95
N LYS A 480 -16.97 -25.82 2.36
CA LYS A 480 -15.85 -25.25 3.12
C LYS A 480 -16.30 -24.25 4.18
N LEU A 481 -17.30 -23.42 3.87
CA LEU A 481 -17.83 -22.42 4.81
C LEU A 481 -18.48 -23.07 6.03
N PHE A 482 -19.25 -24.13 5.83
CA PHE A 482 -20.05 -24.73 6.90
C PHE A 482 -19.42 -25.99 7.53
N GLY A 483 -18.46 -26.61 6.85
CA GLY A 483 -17.88 -27.88 7.26
C GLY A 483 -18.73 -29.11 6.83
N GLY A 484 -19.78 -28.90 6.05
CA GLY A 484 -20.68 -29.96 5.58
C GLY A 484 -21.71 -29.46 4.57
N THR A 485 -22.49 -30.39 4.01
CA THR A 485 -23.56 -30.09 3.04
C THR A 485 -24.80 -29.52 3.75
N ILE A 486 -25.73 -28.95 2.97
CA ILE A 486 -26.99 -28.48 3.51
C ILE A 486 -27.81 -29.61 4.15
N GLN A 487 -27.74 -30.84 3.66
CA GLN A 487 -28.40 -31.98 4.29
C GLN A 487 -27.84 -32.33 5.65
N GLN A 488 -26.50 -32.16 5.81
CA GLN A 488 -25.83 -32.43 7.08
C GLN A 488 -26.01 -31.32 8.11
N LEU A 489 -26.05 -30.06 7.64
CA LEU A 489 -26.04 -28.86 8.49
C LEU A 489 -27.13 -27.84 8.13
N PRO A 490 -28.41 -28.25 8.00
CA PRO A 490 -29.49 -27.38 7.49
C PRO A 490 -29.71 -26.12 8.33
N GLN A 491 -29.54 -26.20 9.64
CA GLN A 491 -29.71 -25.07 10.55
C GLN A 491 -28.62 -23.99 10.35
N GLN A 492 -27.38 -24.39 10.04
CA GLN A 492 -26.32 -23.44 9.77
C GLN A 492 -26.51 -22.71 8.44
N TYR A 493 -26.98 -23.41 7.40
CA TYR A 493 -27.35 -22.81 6.13
C TYR A 493 -28.54 -21.82 6.29
N GLN A 494 -29.56 -22.17 7.09
CA GLN A 494 -30.65 -21.25 7.41
C GLN A 494 -30.18 -20.04 8.22
N ALA A 495 -29.30 -20.22 9.19
CA ALA A 495 -28.75 -19.12 9.97
C ALA A 495 -27.90 -18.15 9.12
N ALA A 496 -27.29 -18.63 8.04
CA ALA A 496 -26.52 -17.81 7.09
C ALA A 496 -27.39 -17.20 5.97
N ASP A 497 -28.67 -17.54 5.89
CA ASP A 497 -29.58 -17.10 4.82
C ASP A 497 -30.13 -15.71 5.13
N ALA A 498 -29.55 -14.68 4.55
CA ALA A 498 -29.91 -13.28 4.80
C ALA A 498 -31.40 -13.01 4.45
N HIS A 499 -31.91 -13.66 3.40
CA HIS A 499 -33.34 -13.54 3.01
C HIS A 499 -34.29 -13.96 4.13
N LEU A 500 -33.95 -15.00 4.90
CA LEU A 500 -34.83 -15.48 5.99
C LEU A 500 -34.89 -14.47 7.14
N HIS A 501 -33.86 -13.68 7.38
CA HIS A 501 -33.78 -12.70 8.46
C HIS A 501 -34.37 -11.33 8.13
N ILE A 502 -34.81 -11.07 6.89
CA ILE A 502 -35.46 -9.81 6.49
C ILE A 502 -36.74 -9.59 7.32
N ASP A 503 -36.79 -8.47 8.03
CA ASP A 503 -37.93 -7.97 8.78
C ASP A 503 -38.11 -6.46 8.54
N LYS A 504 -39.12 -5.85 9.16
CA LYS A 504 -39.45 -4.42 9.01
C LYS A 504 -38.35 -3.45 9.47
N ASP A 505 -37.37 -3.92 10.23
CA ASP A 505 -36.24 -3.11 10.71
C ASP A 505 -34.97 -3.31 9.85
N THR A 506 -35.07 -4.08 8.78
CA THR A 506 -34.00 -4.23 7.77
C THR A 506 -33.77 -2.89 7.07
N PRO A 507 -32.53 -2.42 6.97
CA PRO A 507 -32.24 -1.16 6.32
C PRO A 507 -32.40 -1.22 4.80
N PRO A 508 -32.44 -0.08 4.09
CA PRO A 508 -32.37 0.01 2.63
C PRO A 508 -31.23 -0.81 2.03
N ILE A 509 -31.49 -1.54 0.94
CA ILE A 509 -30.49 -2.40 0.28
C ILE A 509 -30.41 -2.11 -1.22
N LEU A 510 -29.21 -1.74 -1.69
CA LEU A 510 -28.86 -1.68 -3.11
C LEU A 510 -28.19 -2.99 -3.54
N PHE A 511 -28.70 -3.60 -4.61
CA PHE A 511 -28.05 -4.72 -5.29
C PHE A 511 -27.38 -4.25 -6.58
N GLN A 512 -26.09 -4.60 -6.75
CA GLN A 512 -25.36 -4.30 -7.98
C GLN A 512 -24.83 -5.58 -8.62
N TYR A 513 -25.10 -5.75 -9.90
CA TYR A 513 -24.64 -6.88 -10.71
C TYR A 513 -23.94 -6.37 -11.97
N GLY A 514 -22.87 -7.05 -12.42
CA GLY A 514 -22.33 -6.81 -13.75
C GLY A 514 -23.36 -7.11 -14.83
N GLY A 515 -23.40 -6.34 -15.92
CA GLY A 515 -24.42 -6.51 -16.97
C GLY A 515 -24.38 -7.84 -17.72
N ALA A 516 -23.35 -8.65 -17.53
CA ALA A 516 -23.24 -10.02 -18.03
C ALA A 516 -23.63 -11.09 -16.97
N GLU A 517 -24.10 -10.69 -15.78
CA GLU A 517 -24.58 -11.59 -14.75
C GLU A 517 -26.11 -11.70 -14.78
N ASP A 518 -26.61 -12.85 -14.37
CA ASP A 518 -28.05 -13.08 -14.18
C ASP A 518 -28.45 -12.75 -12.72
N PRO A 519 -29.25 -11.70 -12.48
CA PRO A 519 -29.70 -11.31 -11.15
C PRO A 519 -30.95 -12.07 -10.68
N SER A 520 -31.51 -12.99 -11.45
CA SER A 520 -32.83 -13.62 -11.13
C SER A 520 -32.89 -14.30 -9.76
N GLU A 521 -31.77 -14.80 -9.24
CA GLU A 521 -31.74 -15.38 -7.88
C GLU A 521 -32.09 -14.39 -6.76
N ILE A 522 -32.05 -13.05 -7.02
CA ILE A 522 -32.37 -12.04 -6.01
C ILE A 522 -33.86 -11.65 -5.99
N GLU A 523 -34.61 -11.96 -7.05
CA GLU A 523 -36.03 -11.56 -7.18
C GLU A 523 -36.88 -11.86 -5.94
N PRO A 524 -36.86 -13.08 -5.34
CA PRO A 524 -37.65 -13.34 -4.14
C PRO A 524 -37.24 -12.48 -2.93
N THR A 525 -36.00 -12.01 -2.91
CA THR A 525 -35.50 -11.11 -1.85
C THR A 525 -35.99 -9.69 -2.06
N VAL A 526 -35.98 -9.21 -3.32
CA VAL A 526 -36.54 -7.91 -3.71
C VAL A 526 -38.03 -7.85 -3.39
N GLU A 527 -38.83 -8.85 -3.84
CA GLU A 527 -40.25 -8.94 -3.55
C GLU A 527 -40.54 -8.89 -2.03
N LYS A 528 -39.72 -9.55 -1.21
CA LYS A 528 -39.86 -9.53 0.24
C LYS A 528 -39.59 -8.15 0.85
N LEU A 529 -38.55 -7.45 0.35
CA LEU A 529 -38.24 -6.08 0.78
C LEU A 529 -39.33 -5.09 0.38
N GLU A 530 -39.81 -5.16 -0.88
CA GLU A 530 -40.91 -4.33 -1.38
C GLU A 530 -42.22 -4.54 -0.58
N LYS A 531 -42.57 -5.80 -0.27
CA LYS A 531 -43.69 -6.13 0.59
C LYS A 531 -43.66 -5.51 1.98
N LEU A 532 -42.43 -5.27 2.48
CA LEU A 532 -42.20 -4.65 3.79
C LEU A 532 -41.97 -3.13 3.68
N GLU A 533 -42.14 -2.57 2.47
CA GLU A 533 -41.92 -1.15 2.15
C GLU A 533 -40.49 -0.69 2.49
N ILE A 534 -39.50 -1.60 2.37
CA ILE A 534 -38.09 -1.30 2.57
C ILE A 534 -37.51 -0.84 1.23
N PRO A 535 -36.82 0.34 1.16
CA PRO A 535 -36.20 0.79 -0.07
C PRO A 535 -35.20 -0.23 -0.62
N VAL A 536 -35.39 -0.60 -1.88
CA VAL A 536 -34.57 -1.58 -2.59
C VAL A 536 -34.39 -1.16 -4.03
N GLU A 537 -33.16 -1.29 -4.54
CA GLU A 537 -32.84 -1.06 -5.95
C GLU A 537 -31.93 -2.17 -6.47
N VAL A 538 -32.09 -2.53 -7.76
CA VAL A 538 -31.26 -3.52 -8.46
C VAL A 538 -30.67 -2.88 -9.70
N LEU A 539 -29.34 -2.69 -9.71
CA LEU A 539 -28.61 -2.10 -10.82
C LEU A 539 -27.83 -3.16 -11.61
N THR A 540 -28.08 -3.22 -12.92
CA THR A 540 -27.45 -4.16 -13.86
C THR A 540 -26.89 -3.47 -15.10
N HIS A 541 -26.83 -2.14 -15.09
CA HIS A 541 -26.48 -1.32 -16.26
C HIS A 541 -24.99 -1.29 -16.61
N TYR A 542 -24.15 -2.04 -15.90
CA TYR A 542 -22.68 -2.07 -16.12
C TYR A 542 -22.33 -2.98 -17.30
N LYS A 543 -22.56 -2.48 -18.52
CA LYS A 543 -22.42 -3.20 -19.79
C LYS A 543 -21.20 -4.11 -19.83
N ASP A 544 -21.37 -5.37 -20.23
CA ASP A 544 -20.34 -6.41 -20.33
C ASP A 544 -19.60 -6.72 -19.00
N GLY A 545 -19.98 -6.11 -17.90
CA GLY A 545 -19.43 -6.39 -16.57
C GLY A 545 -19.71 -7.81 -16.14
N LYS A 546 -18.66 -8.57 -15.83
CA LYS A 546 -18.73 -9.94 -15.28
C LYS A 546 -18.61 -9.91 -13.76
N HIS A 547 -18.83 -11.06 -13.12
CA HIS A 547 -18.63 -11.21 -11.68
C HIS A 547 -17.27 -10.66 -11.22
N GLY A 548 -17.26 -9.70 -10.30
CA GLY A 548 -16.07 -9.02 -9.82
C GLY A 548 -15.71 -7.73 -10.58
N CYS A 549 -16.57 -7.24 -11.48
CA CYS A 549 -16.34 -5.99 -12.25
C CYS A 549 -16.08 -4.77 -11.36
N TRP A 550 -16.58 -4.74 -10.11
CA TRP A 550 -16.28 -3.73 -9.09
C TRP A 550 -14.78 -3.61 -8.72
N ASN A 551 -13.93 -4.54 -9.12
CA ASN A 551 -12.47 -4.47 -8.97
C ASN A 551 -11.76 -4.12 -10.27
N SER A 552 -12.48 -3.63 -11.28
CA SER A 552 -11.95 -3.45 -12.62
C SER A 552 -12.47 -2.17 -13.27
N LYS A 553 -11.63 -1.48 -14.03
CA LYS A 553 -12.08 -0.45 -14.98
C LYS A 553 -12.70 -1.15 -16.21
N PRO A 554 -13.68 -0.57 -16.87
CA PRO A 554 -14.25 0.76 -16.65
C PRO A 554 -15.37 0.82 -15.60
N TRP A 555 -15.77 -0.31 -14.99
CA TRP A 555 -16.96 -0.42 -14.14
C TRP A 555 -16.81 0.15 -12.73
N PHE A 556 -15.56 0.20 -12.20
CA PHE A 556 -15.29 0.65 -10.83
C PHE A 556 -15.92 2.01 -10.50
N MET A 557 -15.63 3.04 -11.31
CA MET A 557 -16.11 4.39 -11.02
C MET A 557 -17.64 4.51 -11.11
N PRO A 558 -18.33 4.03 -12.17
CA PRO A 558 -19.79 4.03 -12.20
C PRO A 558 -20.43 3.32 -10.98
N MET A 559 -19.88 2.16 -10.58
CA MET A 559 -20.38 1.45 -9.40
C MET A 559 -20.16 2.24 -8.11
N MET A 560 -19.04 2.96 -7.98
CA MET A 560 -18.77 3.82 -6.81
C MET A 560 -19.67 5.06 -6.79
N GLU A 561 -20.05 5.59 -7.94
CA GLU A 561 -21.02 6.69 -8.07
C GLU A 561 -22.41 6.27 -7.59
N ASP A 562 -22.87 5.09 -7.99
CA ASP A 562 -24.15 4.55 -7.55
C ASP A 562 -24.14 4.21 -6.03
N ILE A 563 -23.05 3.66 -5.51
CA ILE A 563 -22.88 3.41 -4.07
C ILE A 563 -22.95 4.72 -3.29
N ASP A 564 -22.28 5.75 -3.77
CA ASP A 564 -22.28 7.08 -3.15
C ASP A 564 -23.67 7.71 -3.16
N ALA A 565 -24.35 7.68 -4.30
CA ALA A 565 -25.73 8.18 -4.42
C ALA A 565 -26.67 7.46 -3.44
N TRP A 566 -26.59 6.13 -3.36
CA TRP A 566 -27.37 5.32 -2.42
C TRP A 566 -27.11 5.70 -0.96
N PHE A 567 -25.84 5.84 -0.58
CA PHE A 567 -25.51 6.22 0.79
C PHE A 567 -25.80 7.68 1.13
N GLN A 568 -25.78 8.60 0.16
CA GLN A 568 -26.22 9.99 0.38
C GLN A 568 -27.72 10.08 0.65
N GLU A 569 -28.52 9.19 0.06
CA GLU A 569 -29.97 9.15 0.27
C GLU A 569 -30.35 8.47 1.58
N HIS A 570 -29.62 7.43 2.01
CA HIS A 570 -30.07 6.52 3.06
C HIS A 570 -29.21 6.53 4.33
N LEU A 571 -28.10 7.28 4.38
CA LEU A 571 -27.28 7.54 5.56
C LEU A 571 -27.46 9.01 6.04
#